data_0633288df25af75e4e76e5ba1461ddb2
#
_entry.id   0633288df25af75e4e76e5ba1461ddb2
#
_cell.length_a   1.000
_cell.length_b   1.000
_cell.length_c   1.000
_cell.angle_alpha   90.00
_cell.angle_beta   90.00
_cell.angle_gamma   90.00
#
_symmetry.space_group_name_H-M   'P 1'
#
loop_
_entity.id
_entity.type
_entity.pdbx_description
1 polymer ?
#
loop_
_entity_poly.entity_id
_entity_poly.type
_entity_poly.pdbx_seq_one_letter_code
_entity_poly.pdbx_strand_id
1 'polypeptide(L)'
;MLLKILLLFGLAALPIGGCGQQSAEELFAAGEAAATDPASLDQAVGHFKAFLEKFAQDPKAPEALNKLAALAQQQGQMQEAIAYYERVLADYPDSGRGDEAQFMIAFIYEEYVRDVERARLAYQRVIDLYPNSELAASARHLLPNIGRNPEEWVEFQDRTSAQ
;
A
#
# COMPACT_ATOMS: atom_id res chain seq x y z
N MET A 1 -77.05 -6.51 14.15
CA MET A 1 -75.85 -7.32 14.34
C MET A 1 -74.70 -6.67 13.58
N LEU A 2 -74.01 -5.75 14.20
CA LEU A 2 -72.97 -4.90 13.59
C LEU A 2 -71.59 -5.49 13.89
N LEU A 3 -70.91 -6.00 12.86
CA LEU A 3 -69.57 -6.55 12.92
C LEU A 3 -68.56 -5.40 12.83
N LYS A 4 -67.87 -5.09 13.94
CA LYS A 4 -66.79 -4.11 13.97
C LYS A 4 -65.48 -4.78 13.45
N ILE A 5 -65.05 -4.39 12.26
CA ILE A 5 -63.72 -4.74 11.73
C ILE A 5 -62.73 -3.77 12.36
N LEU A 6 -61.88 -4.28 13.26
CA LEU A 6 -60.72 -3.58 13.79
C LEU A 6 -59.57 -3.67 12.74
N LEU A 7 -59.29 -2.56 12.06
CA LEU A 7 -58.11 -2.39 11.24
C LEU A 7 -56.92 -2.11 12.20
N LEU A 8 -56.07 -3.11 12.44
CA LEU A 8 -54.77 -2.96 13.06
C LEU A 8 -53.79 -2.33 12.01
N PHE A 9 -53.61 -1.03 12.13
CA PHE A 9 -52.51 -0.38 11.46
C PHE A 9 -51.20 -0.81 12.15
N GLY A 10 -50.51 -1.78 11.55
CA GLY A 10 -49.16 -2.08 11.89
C GLY A 10 -48.25 -0.92 11.52
N LEU A 11 -47.80 -0.16 12.53
CA LEU A 11 -46.79 0.86 12.40
C LEU A 11 -45.45 0.14 12.12
N ALA A 12 -45.11 -0.02 10.84
CA ALA A 12 -43.79 -0.44 10.46
C ALA A 12 -42.78 0.65 10.89
N ALA A 13 -42.07 0.42 11.97
CA ALA A 13 -40.96 1.25 12.36
C ALA A 13 -39.88 1.13 11.24
N LEU A 14 -39.80 2.16 10.41
CA LEU A 14 -38.67 2.35 9.53
C LEU A 14 -37.43 2.45 10.42
N PRO A 15 -36.37 1.71 10.13
CA PRO A 15 -35.11 1.92 10.82
C PRO A 15 -34.68 3.37 10.51
N ILE A 16 -34.71 4.20 11.54
CA ILE A 16 -34.08 5.50 11.50
C ILE A 16 -32.59 5.18 11.22
N GLY A 17 -32.16 5.40 9.97
CA GLY A 17 -30.78 5.31 9.58
C GLY A 17 -30.00 6.25 10.46
N GLY A 18 -29.46 5.73 11.57
CA GLY A 18 -28.43 6.42 12.31
C GLY A 18 -27.35 6.79 11.31
N CYS A 19 -26.81 8.00 11.37
CA CYS A 19 -25.51 8.33 10.81
C CYS A 19 -24.48 7.43 11.50
N GLY A 20 -24.44 6.17 11.07
CA GLY A 20 -23.50 5.17 11.55
C GLY A 20 -22.14 5.62 11.07
N GLN A 21 -21.28 5.95 12.02
CA GLN A 21 -19.87 6.15 11.76
C GLN A 21 -19.36 4.87 11.08
N GLN A 22 -18.83 5.01 9.85
CA GLN A 22 -18.30 3.87 9.11
C GLN A 22 -17.27 3.13 9.96
N SER A 23 -17.38 1.81 9.99
CA SER A 23 -16.43 0.94 10.68
C SER A 23 -15.09 0.86 9.94
N ALA A 24 -14.07 0.34 10.60
CA ALA A 24 -12.76 0.09 10.00
C ALA A 24 -12.89 -0.79 8.75
N GLU A 25 -13.66 -1.88 8.87
CA GLU A 25 -13.90 -2.82 7.77
C GLU A 25 -14.59 -2.17 6.57
N GLU A 26 -15.64 -1.35 6.82
CA GLU A 26 -16.36 -0.65 5.76
C GLU A 26 -15.49 0.36 5.01
N LEU A 27 -14.68 1.15 5.74
CA LEU A 27 -13.75 2.10 5.10
C LEU A 27 -12.66 1.41 4.30
N PHE A 28 -12.08 0.34 4.85
CA PHE A 28 -11.04 -0.40 4.18
C PHE A 28 -11.57 -1.07 2.90
N ALA A 29 -12.70 -1.78 3.00
CA ALA A 29 -13.35 -2.42 1.86
C ALA A 29 -13.80 -1.42 0.77
N ALA A 30 -14.30 -0.25 1.18
CA ALA A 30 -14.65 0.82 0.23
C ALA A 30 -13.41 1.34 -0.52
N GLY A 31 -12.28 1.48 0.18
CA GLY A 31 -11.00 1.84 -0.42
C GLY A 31 -10.53 0.80 -1.45
N GLU A 32 -10.59 -0.48 -1.10
CA GLU A 32 -10.22 -1.58 -2.03
C GLU A 32 -11.14 -1.62 -3.25
N ALA A 33 -12.44 -1.50 -3.05
CA ALA A 33 -13.41 -1.48 -4.15
C ALA A 33 -13.17 -0.32 -5.12
N ALA A 34 -12.95 0.89 -4.57
CA ALA A 34 -12.68 2.08 -5.39
C ALA A 34 -11.33 1.99 -6.13
N ALA A 35 -10.32 1.31 -5.56
CA ALA A 35 -9.00 1.15 -6.18
C ALA A 35 -9.02 0.26 -7.44
N THR A 36 -10.10 -0.48 -7.70
CA THR A 36 -10.23 -1.33 -8.90
C THR A 36 -10.56 -0.56 -10.18
N ASP A 37 -11.09 0.66 -10.04
CA ASP A 37 -11.49 1.51 -11.17
C ASP A 37 -10.57 2.74 -11.25
N PRO A 38 -9.84 2.93 -12.37
CA PRO A 38 -8.98 4.10 -12.58
C PRO A 38 -9.70 5.45 -12.43
N ALA A 39 -11.02 5.50 -12.68
CA ALA A 39 -11.81 6.71 -12.49
C ALA A 39 -12.13 7.04 -11.01
N SER A 40 -11.90 6.08 -10.12
CA SER A 40 -12.27 6.16 -8.70
C SER A 40 -11.03 6.20 -7.77
N LEU A 41 -9.81 6.35 -8.30
CA LEU A 41 -8.58 6.33 -7.49
C LEU A 41 -8.58 7.39 -6.37
N ASP A 42 -9.08 8.59 -6.64
CA ASP A 42 -9.17 9.65 -5.61
C ASP A 42 -10.15 9.27 -4.49
N GLN A 43 -11.21 8.52 -4.79
CA GLN A 43 -12.13 8.00 -3.78
C GLN A 43 -11.44 6.93 -2.93
N ALA A 44 -10.65 6.03 -3.57
CA ALA A 44 -9.85 5.03 -2.86
C ALA A 44 -8.88 5.69 -1.88
N VAL A 45 -8.14 6.72 -2.33
CA VAL A 45 -7.26 7.53 -1.48
C VAL A 45 -8.03 8.14 -0.31
N GLY A 46 -9.22 8.71 -0.56
CA GLY A 46 -10.07 9.29 0.48
C GLY A 46 -10.49 8.26 1.54
N HIS A 47 -10.90 7.06 1.13
CA HIS A 47 -11.30 5.99 2.05
C HIS A 47 -10.13 5.48 2.91
N PHE A 48 -8.96 5.23 2.33
CA PHE A 48 -7.80 4.79 3.11
C PHE A 48 -7.26 5.88 4.05
N LYS A 49 -7.28 7.16 3.64
CA LYS A 49 -6.94 8.30 4.53
C LYS A 49 -7.92 8.38 5.71
N ALA A 50 -9.23 8.29 5.45
CA ALA A 50 -10.26 8.29 6.50
C ALA A 50 -10.13 7.06 7.43
N PHE A 51 -9.75 5.90 6.90
CA PHE A 51 -9.45 4.72 7.69
C PHE A 51 -8.30 4.99 8.65
N LEU A 52 -7.17 5.50 8.15
CA LEU A 52 -5.98 5.77 8.99
C LEU A 52 -6.23 6.86 10.03
N GLU A 53 -7.04 7.87 9.70
CA GLU A 53 -7.40 8.93 10.65
C GLU A 53 -8.19 8.40 11.85
N LYS A 54 -9.13 7.48 11.61
CA LYS A 54 -10.04 6.96 12.63
C LYS A 54 -9.52 5.69 13.31
N PHE A 55 -8.74 4.89 12.60
CA PHE A 55 -8.35 3.54 13.00
C PHE A 55 -6.84 3.30 12.87
N ALA A 56 -6.02 4.27 13.27
CA ALA A 56 -4.55 4.16 13.18
C ALA A 56 -3.96 2.97 13.95
N GLN A 57 -4.68 2.41 14.92
CA GLN A 57 -4.24 1.25 15.70
C GLN A 57 -4.81 -0.07 15.17
N ASP A 58 -5.56 -0.05 14.08
CA ASP A 58 -6.10 -1.26 13.46
C ASP A 58 -4.95 -2.08 12.84
N PRO A 59 -4.96 -3.41 12.94
CA PRO A 59 -3.96 -4.28 12.30
C PRO A 59 -3.81 -4.08 10.79
N LYS A 60 -4.83 -3.55 10.12
CA LYS A 60 -4.80 -3.21 8.69
C LYS A 60 -4.17 -1.83 8.38
N ALA A 61 -3.81 -1.03 9.39
CA ALA A 61 -3.26 0.31 9.15
C ALA A 61 -1.97 0.31 8.31
N PRO A 62 -0.98 -0.56 8.55
CA PRO A 62 0.19 -0.64 7.68
C PRO A 62 -0.16 -1.08 6.25
N GLU A 63 -1.19 -1.92 6.08
CA GLU A 63 -1.68 -2.29 4.75
C GLU A 63 -2.36 -1.11 4.04
N ALA A 64 -3.16 -0.32 4.74
CA ALA A 64 -3.76 0.88 4.20
C ALA A 64 -2.70 1.89 3.71
N LEU A 65 -1.57 2.02 4.43
CA LEU A 65 -0.43 2.83 3.97
C LEU A 65 0.20 2.28 2.69
N ASN A 66 0.41 0.96 2.59
CA ASN A 66 0.92 0.33 1.37
C ASN A 66 -0.04 0.55 0.19
N LYS A 67 -1.37 0.46 0.41
CA LYS A 67 -2.37 0.78 -0.63
C LYS A 67 -2.29 2.24 -1.07
N LEU A 68 -2.15 3.18 -0.14
CA LEU A 68 -1.95 4.61 -0.47
C LEU A 68 -0.65 4.84 -1.25
N ALA A 69 0.44 4.17 -0.88
CA ALA A 69 1.70 4.25 -1.62
C ALA A 69 1.55 3.74 -3.05
N ALA A 70 0.87 2.60 -3.25
CA ALA A 70 0.60 2.05 -4.58
C ALA A 70 -0.28 2.99 -5.44
N LEU A 71 -1.33 3.59 -4.84
CA LEU A 71 -2.18 4.58 -5.51
C LEU A 71 -1.39 5.83 -5.90
N ALA A 72 -0.52 6.34 -5.01
CA ALA A 72 0.36 7.47 -5.30
C ALA A 72 1.33 7.16 -6.47
N GLN A 73 1.87 5.93 -6.54
CA GLN A 73 2.69 5.50 -7.69
C GLN A 73 1.89 5.48 -8.99
N GLN A 74 0.66 4.96 -8.98
CA GLN A 74 -0.22 4.98 -10.16
C GLN A 74 -0.51 6.40 -10.65
N GLN A 75 -0.58 7.38 -9.73
CA GLN A 75 -0.79 8.78 -10.02
C GLN A 75 0.51 9.54 -10.36
N GLY A 76 1.67 8.86 -10.39
CA GLY A 76 2.97 9.49 -10.65
C GLY A 76 3.53 10.30 -9.48
N GLN A 77 2.93 10.18 -8.29
CA GLN A 77 3.28 10.96 -7.08
C GLN A 77 4.35 10.20 -6.26
N MET A 78 5.55 10.04 -6.83
CA MET A 78 6.60 9.17 -6.26
C MET A 78 7.06 9.60 -4.87
N GLN A 79 7.14 10.90 -4.59
CA GLN A 79 7.52 11.41 -3.27
C GLN A 79 6.46 11.11 -2.22
N GLU A 80 5.18 11.18 -2.58
CA GLU A 80 4.08 10.81 -1.68
C GLU A 80 4.07 9.29 -1.41
N ALA A 81 4.34 8.48 -2.44
CA ALA A 81 4.49 7.03 -2.27
C ALA A 81 5.62 6.67 -1.30
N ILE A 82 6.80 7.30 -1.45
CA ILE A 82 7.92 7.13 -0.51
C ILE A 82 7.49 7.51 0.91
N ALA A 83 6.81 8.65 1.09
CA ALA A 83 6.36 9.08 2.41
C ALA A 83 5.40 8.10 3.08
N TYR A 84 4.50 7.44 2.33
CA TYR A 84 3.63 6.40 2.88
C TYR A 84 4.42 5.16 3.29
N TYR A 85 5.40 4.70 2.51
CA TYR A 85 6.26 3.59 2.90
C TYR A 85 7.13 3.92 4.11
N GLU A 86 7.68 5.14 4.20
CA GLU A 86 8.40 5.60 5.38
C GLU A 86 7.52 5.59 6.64
N ARG A 87 6.23 5.92 6.52
CA ARG A 87 5.29 5.79 7.63
C ARG A 87 5.06 4.34 8.05
N VAL A 88 5.03 3.37 7.13
CA VAL A 88 4.98 1.94 7.50
C VAL A 88 6.17 1.59 8.40
N LEU A 89 7.37 2.04 8.02
CA LEU A 89 8.60 1.76 8.78
C LEU A 89 8.63 2.45 10.15
N ALA A 90 8.12 3.68 10.24
CA ALA A 90 8.19 4.50 11.44
C ALA A 90 7.05 4.20 12.42
N ASP A 91 5.82 4.11 11.91
CA ASP A 91 4.62 4.02 12.75
C ASP A 91 4.29 2.56 13.11
N TYR A 92 4.71 1.59 12.25
CA TYR A 92 4.36 0.17 12.38
C TYR A 92 5.56 -0.78 12.19
N PRO A 93 6.66 -0.62 12.93
CA PRO A 93 7.90 -1.38 12.73
C PRO A 93 7.70 -2.90 12.88
N ASP A 94 6.75 -3.33 13.71
CA ASP A 94 6.47 -4.73 14.01
C ASP A 94 5.36 -5.34 13.12
N SER A 95 4.92 -4.63 12.08
CA SER A 95 3.80 -5.07 11.22
C SER A 95 4.13 -6.27 10.32
N GLY A 96 5.40 -6.65 10.19
CA GLY A 96 5.86 -7.65 9.23
C GLY A 96 5.86 -7.17 7.77
N ARG A 97 5.68 -5.85 7.53
CA ARG A 97 5.68 -5.23 6.18
C ARG A 97 6.87 -4.30 5.93
N GLY A 98 7.82 -4.28 6.86
CA GLY A 98 8.95 -3.36 6.80
C GLY A 98 9.90 -3.65 5.63
N ASP A 99 10.12 -4.92 5.31
CA ASP A 99 10.95 -5.33 4.18
C ASP A 99 10.36 -4.90 2.83
N GLU A 100 9.05 -5.08 2.65
CA GLU A 100 8.31 -4.62 1.47
C GLU A 100 8.40 -3.08 1.34
N ALA A 101 8.09 -2.36 2.41
CA ALA A 101 8.12 -0.90 2.40
C ALA A 101 9.52 -0.36 2.08
N GLN A 102 10.58 -0.90 2.72
CA GLN A 102 11.95 -0.49 2.47
C GLN A 102 12.42 -0.84 1.05
N PHE A 103 12.01 -2.00 0.52
CA PHE A 103 12.32 -2.40 -0.85
C PHE A 103 11.64 -1.49 -1.87
N MET A 104 10.37 -1.14 -1.66
CA MET A 104 9.63 -0.25 -2.55
C MET A 104 10.20 1.17 -2.57
N ILE A 105 10.70 1.68 -1.44
CA ILE A 105 11.45 2.95 -1.39
C ILE A 105 12.68 2.87 -2.30
N ALA A 106 13.46 1.78 -2.21
CA ALA A 106 14.64 1.59 -3.04
C ALA A 106 14.28 1.54 -4.54
N PHE A 107 13.26 0.76 -4.87
CA PHE A 107 12.75 0.62 -6.25
C PHE A 107 12.27 1.96 -6.84
N ILE A 108 11.57 2.78 -6.06
CA ILE A 108 11.12 4.10 -6.50
C ILE A 108 12.33 5.01 -6.77
N TYR A 109 13.34 5.00 -5.90
CA TYR A 109 14.56 5.79 -6.14
C TYR A 109 15.30 5.32 -7.40
N GLU A 110 15.37 4.02 -7.67
CA GLU A 110 16.04 3.47 -8.84
C GLU A 110 15.29 3.79 -10.12
N GLU A 111 14.03 3.40 -10.20
CA GLU A 111 13.30 3.38 -11.47
C GLU A 111 12.64 4.70 -11.84
N TYR A 112 12.15 5.45 -10.86
CA TYR A 112 11.35 6.64 -11.11
C TYR A 112 12.09 7.95 -10.80
N VAL A 113 12.76 8.02 -9.66
CA VAL A 113 13.51 9.23 -9.27
C VAL A 113 14.88 9.26 -9.95
N ARG A 114 15.41 8.09 -10.31
CA ARG A 114 16.74 7.93 -10.93
C ARG A 114 17.88 8.41 -10.02
N ASP A 115 17.67 8.28 -8.71
CA ASP A 115 18.68 8.56 -7.70
C ASP A 115 19.38 7.25 -7.28
N VAL A 116 20.43 6.93 -8.00
CA VAL A 116 21.20 5.68 -7.84
C VAL A 116 21.78 5.56 -6.43
N GLU A 117 22.23 6.67 -5.83
CA GLU A 117 22.82 6.64 -4.50
C GLU A 117 21.78 6.36 -3.42
N ARG A 118 20.62 7.01 -3.47
CA ARG A 118 19.52 6.72 -2.55
C ARG A 118 18.94 5.33 -2.75
N ALA A 119 18.84 4.86 -3.99
CA ALA A 119 18.42 3.50 -4.28
C ALA A 119 19.37 2.46 -3.65
N ARG A 120 20.67 2.65 -3.84
CA ARG A 120 21.71 1.78 -3.28
C ARG A 120 21.63 1.69 -1.75
N LEU A 121 21.55 2.85 -1.09
CA LEU A 121 21.40 2.92 0.36
C LEU A 121 20.12 2.25 0.86
N ALA A 122 19.00 2.44 0.14
CA ALA A 122 17.72 1.86 0.52
C ALA A 122 17.70 0.34 0.35
N TYR A 123 18.27 -0.22 -0.74
CA TYR A 123 18.44 -1.67 -0.90
C TYR A 123 19.39 -2.26 0.15
N GLN A 124 20.49 -1.56 0.49
CA GLN A 124 21.37 -2.03 1.55
C GLN A 124 20.61 -2.14 2.88
N ARG A 125 19.74 -1.19 3.20
CA ARG A 125 18.90 -1.25 4.40
C ARG A 125 17.94 -2.45 4.40
N VAL A 126 17.40 -2.88 3.25
CA VAL A 126 16.60 -4.12 3.19
C VAL A 126 17.45 -5.31 3.64
N ILE A 127 18.69 -5.40 3.15
CA ILE A 127 19.61 -6.49 3.48
C ILE A 127 19.97 -6.50 4.97
N ASP A 128 20.25 -5.32 5.53
CA ASP A 128 20.74 -5.17 6.89
C ASP A 128 19.63 -5.38 7.94
N LEU A 129 18.44 -4.84 7.67
CA LEU A 129 17.33 -4.87 8.62
C LEU A 129 16.48 -6.14 8.50
N TYR A 130 16.39 -6.72 7.30
CA TYR A 130 15.53 -7.88 7.01
C TYR A 130 16.29 -9.02 6.34
N PRO A 131 17.43 -9.51 6.89
CA PRO A 131 18.40 -10.38 6.21
C PRO A 131 17.81 -11.72 5.73
N ASN A 132 16.72 -12.18 6.34
CA ASN A 132 16.06 -13.44 6.03
C ASN A 132 14.84 -13.29 5.08
N SER A 133 14.52 -12.08 4.65
CA SER A 133 13.42 -11.80 3.71
C SER A 133 13.81 -12.20 2.29
N GLU A 134 12.84 -12.63 1.49
CA GLU A 134 13.00 -12.86 0.06
C GLU A 134 13.40 -11.56 -0.67
N LEU A 135 12.90 -10.42 -0.19
CA LEU A 135 13.24 -9.11 -0.73
C LEU A 135 14.70 -8.73 -0.44
N ALA A 136 15.28 -9.17 0.70
CA ALA A 136 16.71 -9.03 0.94
C ALA A 136 17.54 -9.87 -0.03
N ALA A 137 17.09 -11.06 -0.40
CA ALA A 137 17.76 -11.85 -1.44
C ALA A 137 17.70 -11.14 -2.80
N SER A 138 16.54 -10.58 -3.16
CA SER A 138 16.36 -9.77 -4.37
C SER A 138 17.25 -8.53 -4.35
N ALA A 139 17.32 -7.81 -3.23
CA ALA A 139 18.16 -6.63 -3.06
C ALA A 139 19.66 -6.97 -3.24
N ARG A 140 20.13 -8.10 -2.69
CA ARG A 140 21.53 -8.57 -2.90
C ARG A 140 21.84 -8.82 -4.36
N HIS A 141 20.87 -9.31 -5.13
CA HIS A 141 21.05 -9.56 -6.56
C HIS A 141 21.05 -8.25 -7.37
N LEU A 142 20.20 -7.28 -7.01
CA LEU A 142 20.09 -6.00 -7.71
C LEU A 142 21.26 -5.05 -7.42
N LEU A 143 21.70 -4.99 -6.16
CA LEU A 143 22.65 -3.99 -5.65
C LEU A 143 23.93 -3.82 -6.45
N PRO A 144 24.61 -4.89 -6.96
CA PRO A 144 25.82 -4.75 -7.75
C PRO A 144 25.61 -4.06 -9.10
N ASN A 145 24.37 -4.00 -9.55
CA ASN A 145 24.01 -3.63 -10.90
C ASN A 145 23.23 -2.31 -11.01
N ILE A 146 22.86 -1.75 -9.87
CA ILE A 146 22.13 -0.46 -9.81
C ILE A 146 22.92 0.64 -10.52
N GLY A 147 22.26 1.30 -11.46
CA GLY A 147 22.84 2.40 -12.25
C GLY A 147 23.67 1.94 -13.45
N ARG A 148 23.78 0.63 -13.72
CA ARG A 148 24.39 0.11 -14.95
C ARG A 148 23.40 0.10 -16.10
N ASN A 149 23.89 0.31 -17.32
CA ASN A 149 23.07 0.14 -18.51
C ASN A 149 22.68 -1.34 -18.69
N PRO A 150 21.39 -1.67 -18.94
CA PRO A 150 20.96 -3.05 -19.19
C PRO A 150 21.77 -3.77 -20.29
N GLU A 151 22.25 -3.05 -21.31
CA GLU A 151 23.07 -3.62 -22.40
C GLU A 151 24.43 -4.09 -21.90
N GLU A 152 25.05 -3.42 -20.92
CA GLU A 152 26.32 -3.83 -20.31
C GLU A 152 26.16 -5.10 -19.46
N TRP A 153 24.98 -5.36 -18.98
CA TRP A 153 24.62 -6.52 -18.17
C TRP A 153 24.63 -7.82 -19.00
N VAL A 154 24.03 -7.77 -20.17
CA VAL A 154 23.92 -8.93 -21.07
C VAL A 154 25.32 -9.36 -21.53
N GLU A 155 26.17 -8.39 -21.91
CA GLU A 155 27.56 -8.69 -22.30
C GLU A 155 28.40 -9.30 -21.18
N PHE A 156 28.16 -8.97 -19.92
CA PHE A 156 28.87 -9.51 -18.77
C PHE A 156 28.47 -10.95 -18.47
N GLN A 157 27.19 -11.28 -18.58
CA GLN A 157 26.69 -12.64 -18.38
C GLN A 157 27.19 -13.60 -19.47
N ASP A 158 27.25 -13.16 -20.73
CA ASP A 158 27.78 -13.96 -21.84
C ASP A 158 29.28 -14.26 -21.66
N ARG A 159 30.08 -13.35 -21.13
CA ARG A 159 31.50 -13.56 -20.86
C ARG A 159 31.76 -14.51 -19.69
N THR A 160 30.90 -14.54 -18.68
CA THR A 160 31.06 -15.44 -17.52
C THR A 160 30.53 -16.85 -17.77
N SER A 161 29.62 -17.01 -18.71
CA SER A 161 29.13 -18.34 -19.14
C SER A 161 30.03 -19.05 -20.18
N ALA A 162 31.03 -18.35 -20.71
CA ALA A 162 31.97 -18.85 -21.70
C ALA A 162 33.35 -19.33 -21.09
N GLN A 163 33.48 -19.35 -19.77
CA GLN A 163 34.63 -19.87 -19.02
C GLN A 163 34.24 -21.14 -18.26
#